data_ce1aea7fa47b14cbeea535be928590b9
#
_entry.id   ce1aea7fa47b14cbeea535be928590b9
#
_cell.length_a   1.000
_cell.length_b   1.000
_cell.length_c   1.000
_cell.angle_alpha   90.00
_cell.angle_beta   90.00
_cell.angle_gamma   90.00
#
_symmetry.space_group_name_H-M   'P 1'
#
loop_
_entity.id
_entity.type
_entity.pdbx_description
1 polymer ?
#
loop_
_entity_poly.entity_id
_entity_poly.type
_entity_poly.pdbx_seq_one_letter_code
_entity_poly.pdbx_strand_id
1 'polypeptide(L)'
;RELGATINLDAFEDIEHLERAAGIPEIISCRYNPGGVFELGTDIMDNPGEAKFGMTKDQLFEAFAILKEKGAKTFGIHSFLASNTVTHLYYPELARQLFELAVEIKEKLGISLDFINLSGGIGVNYRPDQDPNDIAVIGEGVRKVYEEVLTPAGLGQVKIFTELGRF
;
A
#
# COMPACT_ATOMS: atom_id res chain seq x y z
N ARG A 1 4.31 20.50 -2.30
CA ARG A 1 4.65 20.55 -3.73
C ARG A 1 6.06 21.09 -3.96
N GLU A 2 6.38 22.23 -3.37
CA GLU A 2 7.72 22.86 -3.49
C GLU A 2 8.85 21.98 -2.91
N LEU A 3 8.55 21.16 -1.91
CA LEU A 3 9.51 20.24 -1.27
C LEU A 3 9.72 18.94 -2.03
N GLY A 4 9.01 18.70 -3.13
CA GLY A 4 9.08 17.44 -3.88
C GLY A 4 8.49 16.23 -3.14
N ALA A 5 7.69 16.45 -2.09
CA ALA A 5 7.04 15.36 -1.36
C ALA A 5 5.93 14.72 -2.19
N THR A 6 5.81 13.40 -2.11
CA THR A 6 4.67 12.66 -2.64
C THR A 6 3.51 12.75 -1.66
N ILE A 7 2.33 13.13 -2.16
CA ILE A 7 1.11 13.19 -1.36
C ILE A 7 0.41 11.84 -1.45
N ASN A 8 -0.01 11.31 -0.30
CA ASN A 8 -0.86 10.14 -0.21
C ASN A 8 -2.23 10.56 0.32
N LEU A 9 -3.27 10.35 -0.48
CA LEU A 9 -4.65 10.65 -0.09
C LEU A 9 -5.22 9.52 0.76
N ASP A 10 -5.76 9.87 1.91
CA ASP A 10 -6.29 8.91 2.86
C ASP A 10 -7.77 8.59 2.62
N ALA A 11 -8.53 9.58 2.16
CA ALA A 11 -9.95 9.47 1.87
C ALA A 11 -10.28 10.00 0.47
N PHE A 12 -11.43 9.56 -0.07
CA PHE A 12 -11.89 9.97 -1.40
C PHE A 12 -12.13 11.49 -1.49
N GLU A 13 -12.66 12.07 -0.43
CA GLU A 13 -12.96 13.50 -0.31
C GLU A 13 -11.71 14.39 -0.31
N ASP A 14 -10.56 13.83 -0.01
CA ASP A 14 -9.27 14.54 -0.02
C ASP A 14 -8.90 15.04 -1.42
N ILE A 15 -9.43 14.43 -2.48
CA ILE A 15 -9.19 14.85 -3.88
C ILE A 15 -9.65 16.30 -4.07
N GLU A 16 -10.86 16.61 -3.64
CA GLU A 16 -11.42 17.96 -3.78
C GLU A 16 -10.67 18.96 -2.89
N HIS A 17 -10.32 18.56 -1.67
CA HIS A 17 -9.57 19.41 -0.76
C HIS A 17 -8.17 19.73 -1.31
N LEU A 18 -7.46 18.73 -1.85
CA LEU A 18 -6.16 18.93 -2.46
C LEU A 18 -6.24 19.83 -3.70
N GLU A 19 -7.23 19.58 -4.57
CA GLU A 19 -7.42 20.38 -5.78
C GLU A 19 -7.60 21.86 -5.47
N ARG A 20 -8.45 22.17 -4.49
CA ARG A 20 -8.70 23.56 -4.05
C ARG A 20 -7.49 24.21 -3.40
N ALA A 21 -6.72 23.44 -2.62
CA ALA A 21 -5.61 23.98 -1.84
C ALA A 21 -4.33 24.20 -2.67
N ALA A 22 -4.03 23.29 -3.60
CA ALA A 22 -2.74 23.27 -4.28
C ALA A 22 -2.80 22.77 -5.74
N GLY A 23 -3.97 22.35 -6.23
CA GLY A 23 -4.10 21.62 -7.48
C GLY A 23 -3.60 20.17 -7.38
N ILE A 24 -3.99 19.34 -8.33
CA ILE A 24 -3.55 17.95 -8.37
C ILE A 24 -2.08 17.88 -8.84
N PRO A 25 -1.18 17.21 -8.08
CA PRO A 25 0.21 17.04 -8.48
C PRO A 25 0.35 15.97 -9.56
N GLU A 26 1.47 15.97 -10.28
CA GLU A 26 1.77 14.93 -11.27
C GLU A 26 2.00 13.56 -10.63
N ILE A 27 2.52 13.53 -9.40
CA ILE A 27 2.78 12.30 -8.63
C ILE A 27 1.82 12.26 -7.46
N ILE A 28 1.02 11.21 -7.38
CA ILE A 28 0.00 11.04 -6.35
C ILE A 28 -0.10 9.58 -5.89
N SER A 29 -0.40 9.39 -4.63
CA SER A 29 -0.71 8.08 -4.06
C SER A 29 -2.06 8.10 -3.35
N CYS A 30 -2.72 6.96 -3.29
CA CYS A 30 -3.94 6.76 -2.52
C CYS A 30 -3.77 5.62 -1.53
N ARG A 31 -4.33 5.79 -0.33
CA ARG A 31 -4.35 4.73 0.67
C ARG A 31 -5.51 3.80 0.41
N TYR A 32 -5.18 2.52 0.27
CA TYR A 32 -6.14 1.44 0.12
C TYR A 32 -6.46 0.79 1.45
N ASN A 33 -7.75 0.56 1.70
CA ASN A 33 -8.25 -0.29 2.78
C ASN A 33 -8.96 -1.49 2.16
N PRO A 34 -8.43 -2.72 2.30
CA PRO A 34 -9.04 -3.92 1.72
C PRO A 34 -10.40 -4.27 2.32
N GLY A 35 -10.74 -3.70 3.49
CA GLY A 35 -11.93 -4.10 4.22
C GLY A 35 -11.83 -5.53 4.77
N GLY A 36 -12.92 -6.02 5.39
CA GLY A 36 -12.99 -7.40 5.87
C GLY A 36 -12.08 -7.70 7.06
N VAL A 37 -11.77 -8.98 7.24
CA VAL A 37 -10.88 -9.47 8.30
C VAL A 37 -9.58 -9.92 7.64
N PHE A 38 -8.46 -9.32 8.05
CA PHE A 38 -7.13 -9.72 7.63
C PHE A 38 -6.54 -10.65 8.70
N GLU A 39 -6.93 -11.93 8.66
CA GLU A 39 -6.52 -12.93 9.65
C GLU A 39 -5.16 -13.53 9.32
N LEU A 40 -4.11 -13.08 10.01
CA LEU A 40 -2.80 -13.75 10.03
C LEU A 40 -2.45 -14.33 11.40
N GLY A 41 -3.45 -14.70 12.20
CA GLY A 41 -3.23 -15.41 13.45
C GLY A 41 -2.55 -14.61 14.57
N THR A 42 -2.57 -13.28 14.51
CA THR A 42 -2.03 -12.41 15.56
C THR A 42 -3.11 -11.47 16.08
N ASP A 43 -3.23 -11.35 17.40
CA ASP A 43 -4.26 -10.56 18.12
C ASP A 43 -4.09 -9.01 17.98
N ILE A 44 -3.22 -8.52 17.11
CA ILE A 44 -2.80 -7.09 17.06
C ILE A 44 -3.05 -6.48 15.68
N MET A 45 -3.93 -7.05 14.90
CA MET A 45 -4.31 -6.43 13.63
C MET A 45 -5.57 -5.59 13.82
N ASP A 46 -5.49 -4.30 13.49
CA ASP A 46 -6.70 -3.53 13.28
C ASP A 46 -7.54 -4.26 12.23
N ASN A 47 -8.76 -4.61 12.58
CA ASN A 47 -9.69 -5.22 11.65
C ASN A 47 -9.92 -4.22 10.49
N PRO A 48 -9.49 -4.49 9.26
CA PRO A 48 -9.63 -3.52 8.16
C PRO A 48 -11.09 -3.09 7.94
N GLY A 49 -12.05 -3.94 8.29
CA GLY A 49 -13.48 -3.62 8.22
C GLY A 49 -13.92 -2.55 9.23
N GLU A 50 -13.14 -2.33 10.29
CA GLU A 50 -13.37 -1.30 11.31
C GLU A 50 -12.40 -0.12 11.20
N ALA A 51 -11.40 -0.22 10.31
CA ALA A 51 -10.42 0.84 10.12
C ALA A 51 -11.07 2.08 9.50
N LYS A 52 -10.80 3.24 10.11
CA LYS A 52 -11.37 4.54 9.70
C LYS A 52 -10.71 5.12 8.46
N PHE A 53 -9.58 4.57 8.01
CA PHE A 53 -8.68 5.18 7.06
C PHE A 53 -8.50 4.32 5.82
N GLY A 54 -8.32 5.00 4.68
CA GLY A 54 -8.12 4.38 3.39
C GLY A 54 -9.41 4.22 2.59
N MET A 55 -9.26 4.20 1.29
CA MET A 55 -10.35 4.05 0.31
C MET A 55 -10.69 2.57 0.13
N THR A 56 -11.96 2.26 -0.02
CA THR A 56 -12.41 0.95 -0.51
C THR A 56 -11.90 0.72 -1.94
N LYS A 57 -12.00 -0.50 -2.44
CA LYS A 57 -11.58 -0.82 -3.82
C LYS A 57 -12.30 0.04 -4.85
N ASP A 58 -13.61 0.18 -4.75
CA ASP A 58 -14.41 0.97 -5.69
C ASP A 58 -14.04 2.46 -5.63
N GLN A 59 -13.89 3.02 -4.44
CA GLN A 59 -13.43 4.40 -4.25
C GLN A 59 -12.03 4.62 -4.82
N LEU A 60 -11.11 3.66 -4.65
CA LEU A 60 -9.76 3.76 -5.18
C LEU A 60 -9.74 3.79 -6.72
N PHE A 61 -10.53 2.94 -7.38
CA PHE A 61 -10.65 2.94 -8.82
C PHE A 61 -11.25 4.24 -9.36
N GLU A 62 -12.30 4.74 -8.73
CA GLU A 62 -12.90 6.03 -9.06
C GLU A 62 -11.92 7.19 -8.82
N ALA A 63 -11.21 7.19 -7.68
CA ALA A 63 -10.19 8.19 -7.36
C ALA A 63 -9.09 8.25 -8.43
N PHE A 64 -8.57 7.11 -8.86
CA PHE A 64 -7.53 7.06 -9.88
C PHE A 64 -8.02 7.53 -11.24
N ALA A 65 -9.25 7.22 -11.63
CA ALA A 65 -9.84 7.75 -12.86
C ALA A 65 -9.92 9.28 -12.82
N ILE A 66 -10.47 9.85 -11.74
CA ILE A 66 -10.58 11.30 -11.53
C ILE A 66 -9.20 11.97 -11.52
N LEU A 67 -8.25 11.42 -10.75
CA LEU A 67 -6.90 11.99 -10.64
C LEU A 67 -6.16 11.99 -11.98
N LYS A 68 -6.34 10.94 -12.80
CA LYS A 68 -5.80 10.86 -14.15
C LYS A 68 -6.38 11.94 -15.06
N GLU A 69 -7.70 12.14 -15.04
CA GLU A 69 -8.37 13.21 -15.79
C GLU A 69 -7.91 14.61 -15.35
N LYS A 70 -7.62 14.79 -14.06
CA LYS A 70 -7.10 16.04 -13.48
C LYS A 70 -5.59 16.26 -13.69
N GLY A 71 -4.92 15.37 -14.40
CA GLY A 71 -3.54 15.55 -14.87
C GLY A 71 -2.46 14.85 -14.04
N ALA A 72 -2.81 13.96 -13.13
CA ALA A 72 -1.84 13.08 -12.51
C ALA A 72 -1.26 12.10 -13.54
N LYS A 73 0.05 11.83 -13.46
CA LYS A 73 0.79 11.00 -14.43
C LYS A 73 1.45 9.79 -13.78
N THR A 74 1.88 9.95 -12.53
CA THR A 74 2.61 8.94 -11.76
C THR A 74 1.78 8.56 -10.55
N PHE A 75 1.49 7.28 -10.41
CA PHE A 75 0.54 6.77 -9.43
C PHE A 75 1.21 5.78 -8.47
N GLY A 76 0.84 5.86 -7.22
CA GLY A 76 1.19 4.88 -6.20
C GLY A 76 0.00 4.44 -5.37
N ILE A 77 0.14 3.30 -4.71
CA ILE A 77 -0.78 2.87 -3.65
C ILE A 77 -0.03 2.67 -2.34
N HIS A 78 -0.73 2.86 -1.25
CA HIS A 78 -0.27 2.65 0.11
C HIS A 78 -1.32 1.88 0.90
N SER A 79 -0.91 1.02 1.80
CA SER A 79 -1.81 0.39 2.77
C SER A 79 -1.10 0.16 4.10
N PHE A 80 -1.75 0.54 5.19
CA PHE A 80 -1.26 0.35 6.55
C PHE A 80 -2.33 -0.36 7.38
N LEU A 81 -2.11 -1.65 7.66
CA LEU A 81 -3.11 -2.53 8.29
C LEU A 81 -2.70 -3.04 9.67
N ALA A 82 -1.43 -2.96 10.03
CA ALA A 82 -0.94 -3.53 11.29
C ALA A 82 0.20 -2.73 11.90
N SER A 83 0.36 -2.88 13.20
CA SER A 83 1.46 -2.32 13.96
C SER A 83 2.07 -3.38 14.87
N ASN A 84 3.40 -3.39 14.94
CA ASN A 84 4.18 -4.31 15.79
C ASN A 84 3.90 -5.81 15.51
N THR A 85 3.86 -6.18 14.25
CA THR A 85 3.61 -7.56 13.82
C THR A 85 4.88 -8.41 13.99
N VAL A 86 4.78 -9.49 14.73
CA VAL A 86 5.90 -10.42 15.00
C VAL A 86 5.78 -11.72 14.19
N THR A 87 5.43 -11.60 12.91
CA THR A 87 5.34 -12.73 11.97
C THR A 87 5.97 -12.38 10.62
N HIS A 88 6.67 -13.35 10.02
CA HIS A 88 7.24 -13.22 8.68
C HIS A 88 6.19 -13.22 7.55
N LEU A 89 4.93 -13.57 7.86
CA LEU A 89 3.88 -13.77 6.86
C LEU A 89 3.13 -12.49 6.49
N TYR A 90 3.10 -11.51 7.38
CA TYR A 90 2.31 -10.28 7.19
C TYR A 90 2.67 -9.52 5.90
N TYR A 91 3.96 -9.21 5.72
CA TYR A 91 4.38 -8.42 4.56
C TYR A 91 4.21 -9.13 3.22
N PRO A 92 4.58 -10.43 3.07
CA PRO A 92 4.29 -11.15 1.84
C PRO A 92 2.80 -11.21 1.49
N GLU A 93 1.93 -11.36 2.49
CA GLU A 93 0.48 -11.39 2.26
C GLU A 93 -0.07 -10.00 1.88
N LEU A 94 0.33 -8.95 2.59
CA LEU A 94 0.00 -7.57 2.23
C LEU A 94 0.51 -7.25 0.81
N ALA A 95 1.73 -7.65 0.49
CA ALA A 95 2.30 -7.46 -0.83
C ALA A 95 1.47 -8.16 -1.90
N ARG A 96 1.04 -9.40 -1.68
CA ARG A 96 0.18 -10.13 -2.63
C ARG A 96 -1.09 -9.36 -2.95
N GLN A 97 -1.80 -8.90 -1.93
CA GLN A 97 -3.04 -8.15 -2.11
C GLN A 97 -2.83 -6.85 -2.90
N LEU A 98 -1.78 -6.10 -2.56
CA LEU A 98 -1.49 -4.83 -3.26
C LEU A 98 -0.96 -5.06 -4.68
N PHE A 99 -0.23 -6.13 -4.92
CA PHE A 99 0.28 -6.46 -6.26
C PHE A 99 -0.85 -6.94 -7.17
N GLU A 100 -1.75 -7.78 -6.69
CA GLU A 100 -2.94 -8.19 -7.43
C GLU A 100 -3.84 -6.99 -7.75
N LEU A 101 -4.02 -6.08 -6.79
CA LEU A 101 -4.73 -4.82 -6.99
C LEU A 101 -4.06 -3.94 -8.06
N ALA A 102 -2.72 -3.88 -8.08
CA ALA A 102 -1.97 -3.14 -9.10
C ALA A 102 -2.19 -3.70 -10.51
N VAL A 103 -2.28 -5.03 -10.64
CA VAL A 103 -2.63 -5.69 -11.90
C VAL A 103 -4.03 -5.30 -12.35
N GLU A 104 -5.02 -5.37 -11.46
CA GLU A 104 -6.40 -4.96 -11.79
C GLU A 104 -6.50 -3.48 -12.19
N ILE A 105 -5.77 -2.58 -11.51
CA ILE A 105 -5.73 -1.16 -11.85
C ILE A 105 -5.20 -0.97 -13.28
N LYS A 106 -4.12 -1.69 -13.63
CA LYS A 106 -3.57 -1.65 -14.98
C LYS A 106 -4.58 -2.16 -16.02
N GLU A 107 -5.23 -3.28 -15.76
CA GLU A 107 -6.18 -3.89 -16.69
C GLU A 107 -7.44 -3.03 -16.91
N LYS A 108 -8.00 -2.46 -15.83
CA LYS A 108 -9.26 -1.73 -15.89
C LYS A 108 -9.11 -0.26 -16.25
N LEU A 109 -8.04 0.41 -15.78
CA LEU A 109 -7.84 1.85 -15.95
C LEU A 109 -6.70 2.21 -16.92
N GLY A 110 -5.91 1.22 -17.36
CA GLY A 110 -4.70 1.47 -18.13
C GLY A 110 -3.68 2.32 -17.37
N ILE A 111 -3.66 2.21 -16.04
CA ILE A 111 -2.71 2.90 -15.15
C ILE A 111 -1.70 1.87 -14.66
N SER A 112 -0.42 2.04 -15.02
CA SER A 112 0.66 1.29 -14.40
C SER A 112 1.15 2.06 -13.19
N LEU A 113 1.15 1.42 -12.02
CA LEU A 113 1.67 2.03 -10.80
C LEU A 113 3.19 2.16 -10.88
N ASP A 114 3.73 3.25 -10.38
CA ASP A 114 5.17 3.49 -10.29
C ASP A 114 5.75 2.97 -9.00
N PHE A 115 4.94 2.96 -7.93
CA PHE A 115 5.35 2.45 -6.63
C PHE A 115 4.18 1.88 -5.83
N ILE A 116 4.53 0.97 -4.94
CA ILE A 116 3.64 0.40 -3.93
C ILE A 116 4.32 0.55 -2.57
N ASN A 117 3.65 1.22 -1.64
CA ASN A 117 4.13 1.41 -0.28
C ASN A 117 3.45 0.41 0.65
N LEU A 118 4.25 -0.53 1.15
CA LEU A 118 3.81 -1.54 2.12
C LEU A 118 3.75 -1.01 3.55
N SER A 119 4.06 0.30 3.73
CA SER A 119 4.08 0.98 5.03
C SER A 119 5.05 0.38 6.05
N GLY A 120 4.70 0.49 7.32
CA GLY A 120 5.42 -0.07 8.45
C GLY A 120 4.72 -1.28 9.07
N GLY A 121 5.04 -1.54 10.31
CA GLY A 121 4.36 -2.57 11.10
C GLY A 121 5.22 -3.77 11.47
N ILE A 122 6.44 -3.92 10.95
CA ILE A 122 7.37 -4.94 11.46
C ILE A 122 7.65 -4.64 12.92
N GLY A 123 7.36 -5.65 13.76
CA GLY A 123 7.51 -5.56 15.20
C GLY A 123 8.92 -5.92 15.66
N VAL A 124 9.23 -5.40 16.85
CA VAL A 124 10.41 -5.80 17.63
C VAL A 124 9.97 -6.57 18.86
N ASN A 125 10.83 -7.44 19.33
CA ASN A 125 10.59 -8.19 20.55
C ASN A 125 10.67 -7.28 21.76
N TYR A 126 9.66 -7.37 22.61
CA TYR A 126 9.65 -6.72 23.92
C TYR A 126 9.99 -7.69 25.06
N ARG A 127 10.04 -8.99 24.77
CA ARG A 127 10.36 -10.04 25.73
C ARG A 127 11.40 -11.01 25.16
N PRO A 128 12.28 -11.55 26.02
CA PRO A 128 13.34 -12.47 25.58
C PRO A 128 12.85 -13.82 25.02
N ASP A 129 11.60 -14.20 25.32
CA ASP A 129 10.98 -15.44 24.89
C ASP A 129 10.28 -15.35 23.52
N GLN A 130 10.29 -14.19 22.88
CA GLN A 130 9.72 -13.98 21.56
C GLN A 130 10.78 -14.27 20.48
N ASP A 131 10.36 -14.93 19.39
CA ASP A 131 11.21 -15.11 18.22
C ASP A 131 11.35 -13.77 17.46
N PRO A 132 12.58 -13.35 17.13
CA PRO A 132 12.81 -12.10 16.42
C PRO A 132 12.32 -12.18 14.97
N ASN A 133 11.83 -11.06 14.45
CA ASN A 133 11.61 -10.94 13.01
C ASN A 133 12.95 -10.96 12.26
N ASP A 134 13.00 -11.75 11.19
CA ASP A 134 14.11 -11.73 10.24
C ASP A 134 13.70 -10.94 9.00
N ILE A 135 14.27 -9.76 8.84
CA ILE A 135 13.97 -8.87 7.71
C ILE A 135 14.37 -9.48 6.36
N ALA A 136 15.40 -10.34 6.33
CA ALA A 136 15.81 -11.01 5.10
C ALA A 136 14.77 -12.04 4.66
N VAL A 137 14.20 -12.79 5.62
CA VAL A 137 13.11 -13.74 5.35
C VAL A 137 11.86 -13.02 4.87
N ILE A 138 11.50 -11.90 5.51
CA ILE A 138 10.37 -11.06 5.09
C ILE A 138 10.61 -10.52 3.67
N GLY A 139 11.78 -9.95 3.40
CA GLY A 139 12.15 -9.41 2.09
C GLY A 139 12.12 -10.47 0.98
N GLU A 140 12.62 -11.67 1.27
CA GLU A 140 12.56 -12.80 0.34
C GLU A 140 11.11 -13.24 0.04
N GLY A 141 10.25 -13.23 1.07
CA GLY A 141 8.82 -13.49 0.88
C GLY A 141 8.16 -12.47 -0.05
N VAL A 142 8.40 -11.18 0.17
CA VAL A 142 7.89 -10.11 -0.70
C VAL A 142 8.46 -10.23 -2.12
N ARG A 143 9.75 -10.54 -2.28
CA ARG A 143 10.39 -10.75 -3.58
C ARG A 143 9.72 -11.86 -4.38
N LYS A 144 9.44 -13.00 -3.74
CA LYS A 144 8.73 -14.12 -4.40
C LYS A 144 7.37 -13.69 -4.92
N VAL A 145 6.59 -13.00 -4.10
CA VAL A 145 5.26 -12.49 -4.51
C VAL A 145 5.38 -11.49 -5.66
N TYR A 146 6.40 -10.64 -5.65
CA TYR A 146 6.69 -9.70 -6.74
C TYR A 146 6.94 -10.43 -8.06
N GLU A 147 7.78 -11.45 -8.03
CA GLU A 147 8.12 -12.27 -9.20
C GLU A 147 6.91 -13.10 -9.71
N GLU A 148 6.05 -13.54 -8.80
CA GLU A 148 4.85 -14.30 -9.14
C GLU A 148 3.73 -13.44 -9.73
N VAL A 149 3.54 -12.21 -9.26
CA VAL A 149 2.37 -11.39 -9.58
C VAL A 149 2.71 -10.25 -10.54
N LEU A 150 3.67 -9.39 -10.18
CA LEU A 150 3.95 -8.17 -10.95
C LEU A 150 4.76 -8.44 -12.21
N THR A 151 5.74 -9.32 -12.16
CA THR A 151 6.62 -9.60 -13.30
C THR A 151 5.84 -10.17 -14.50
N PRO A 152 4.99 -11.19 -14.37
CA PRO A 152 4.21 -11.71 -15.48
C PRO A 152 3.20 -10.72 -16.04
N ALA A 153 2.70 -9.81 -15.20
CA ALA A 153 1.75 -8.75 -15.59
C ALA A 153 2.45 -7.56 -16.32
N GLY A 154 3.77 -7.63 -16.53
CA GLY A 154 4.53 -6.54 -17.12
C GLY A 154 4.63 -5.31 -16.22
N LEU A 155 4.64 -5.52 -14.90
CA LEU A 155 4.79 -4.51 -13.84
C LEU A 155 6.12 -4.66 -13.08
N GLY A 156 7.11 -5.33 -13.66
CA GLY A 156 8.42 -5.58 -13.05
C GLY A 156 9.31 -4.33 -12.86
N GLN A 157 8.78 -3.13 -13.06
CA GLN A 157 9.44 -1.84 -12.80
C GLN A 157 8.90 -1.12 -11.56
N VAL A 158 7.84 -1.66 -10.94
CA VAL A 158 7.18 -1.04 -9.79
C VAL A 158 8.12 -1.03 -8.58
N LYS A 159 8.31 0.14 -7.98
CA LYS A 159 9.15 0.31 -6.78
C LYS A 159 8.38 -0.07 -5.53
N ILE A 160 9.05 -0.72 -4.60
CA ILE A 160 8.48 -1.05 -3.30
C ILE A 160 9.05 -0.11 -2.25
N PHE A 161 8.16 0.53 -1.48
CA PHE A 161 8.50 1.39 -0.36
C PHE A 161 8.07 0.76 0.96
N THR A 162 8.82 1.06 2.01
CA THR A 162 8.52 0.65 3.39
C THR A 162 8.79 1.81 4.34
N GLU A 163 8.09 1.83 5.48
CA GLU A 163 8.17 2.86 6.50
C GLU A 163 8.46 2.23 7.87
N LEU A 164 9.62 1.61 8.01
CA LEU A 164 10.01 0.83 9.18
C LEU A 164 10.48 1.73 10.32
N GLY A 165 9.56 2.15 11.20
CA GLY A 165 9.85 3.09 12.28
C GLY A 165 10.46 2.48 13.54
N ARG A 166 10.19 1.19 13.82
CA ARG A 166 10.69 0.50 15.02
C ARG A 166 11.84 -0.44 14.75
N PHE A 167 11.89 -0.99 13.58
CA PHE A 167 12.84 -2.01 13.17
C PHE A 167 14.19 -1.40 12.77
#